data_be5e6365fb1313fea105e25cd35fe4f4
#
_entry.id   be5e6365fb1313fea105e25cd35fe4f4
#
_cell.length_a   1.000
_cell.length_b   1.000
_cell.length_c   1.000
_cell.angle_alpha   90.00
_cell.angle_beta   90.00
_cell.angle_gamma   90.00
#
_symmetry.space_group_name_H-M   'P 1'
#
loop_
_entity.id
_entity.type
_entity.pdbx_description
1 polymer ?
#
loop_
_entity_poly.entity_id
_entity_poly.type
_entity_poly.pdbx_seq_one_letter_code
_entity_poly.pdbx_strand_id
1 'polypeptide(L)'
;MKADSRQPKANSPNKMAYDKFTILKSTAVPLPIENVDTDQIIPARFLKATKREGFGDNLFRDWRFNGDDTPKQDFVLNNPIYSGKILVGGRNFGSGSSREHAAWAIYDYGFRCVVSSFFADIFKGNSLNIGILPVQVSESFLDKIFQAIEANPETELEINLPEQTITLLATGEKESFDINGYKKHNMINGFDDIDYLQAMKGEIKEFEAARIY
;
A
#
# COMPACT_ATOMS: atom_id res chain seq x y z
N MET A 1 -53.42 -8.85 -6.71
CA MET A 1 -52.08 -9.33 -6.43
C MET A 1 -51.21 -9.01 -7.64
N LYS A 2 -50.38 -7.97 -7.56
CA LYS A 2 -49.38 -7.65 -8.61
C LYS A 2 -48.05 -8.22 -8.18
N ALA A 3 -47.48 -9.14 -8.97
CA ALA A 3 -46.17 -9.70 -8.77
C ALA A 3 -45.11 -8.63 -9.02
N ASP A 4 -44.30 -8.40 -8.00
CA ASP A 4 -43.10 -7.49 -8.05
C ASP A 4 -41.95 -8.22 -8.76
N SER A 5 -41.81 -7.96 -10.04
CA SER A 5 -40.70 -8.49 -10.86
C SER A 5 -39.46 -7.60 -10.69
N ARG A 6 -38.72 -7.76 -9.60
CA ARG A 6 -37.37 -7.22 -9.48
C ARG A 6 -36.41 -8.06 -10.29
N GLN A 7 -36.17 -7.66 -11.54
CA GLN A 7 -35.01 -8.18 -12.28
C GLN A 7 -33.73 -7.76 -11.58
N PRO A 8 -32.76 -8.66 -11.42
CA PRO A 8 -31.44 -8.27 -10.91
C PRO A 8 -30.80 -7.30 -11.90
N LYS A 9 -30.37 -6.12 -11.40
CA LYS A 9 -29.63 -5.14 -12.18
C LYS A 9 -28.38 -5.82 -12.73
N ALA A 10 -28.22 -5.78 -14.05
CA ALA A 10 -27.00 -6.23 -14.74
C ALA A 10 -25.78 -5.55 -14.11
N ASN A 11 -24.78 -6.36 -13.75
CA ASN A 11 -23.51 -5.91 -13.23
C ASN A 11 -22.88 -4.90 -14.20
N SER A 12 -22.53 -3.73 -13.67
CA SER A 12 -21.65 -2.77 -14.35
C SER A 12 -20.32 -3.46 -14.71
N PRO A 13 -19.69 -3.11 -15.85
CA PRO A 13 -18.41 -3.70 -16.24
C PRO A 13 -17.39 -3.49 -15.13
N ASN A 14 -16.64 -4.53 -14.79
CA ASN A 14 -15.64 -4.68 -13.73
C ASN A 14 -15.02 -3.35 -13.28
N LYS A 15 -15.49 -2.82 -12.15
CA LYS A 15 -14.75 -1.78 -11.43
C LYS A 15 -13.61 -2.52 -10.73
N MET A 16 -12.38 -2.32 -11.19
CA MET A 16 -11.18 -2.87 -10.53
C MET A 16 -11.16 -2.47 -9.05
N ALA A 17 -10.71 -3.35 -8.19
CA ALA A 17 -10.66 -3.11 -6.74
C ALA A 17 -9.74 -1.95 -6.39
N TYR A 18 -8.62 -1.80 -7.14
CA TYR A 18 -7.65 -0.71 -7.03
C TYR A 18 -6.92 -0.50 -8.36
N ASP A 19 -6.11 0.57 -8.45
CA ASP A 19 -5.33 0.88 -9.64
C ASP A 19 -4.27 -0.20 -9.91
N LYS A 20 -4.06 -0.55 -11.18
CA LYS A 20 -2.99 -1.46 -11.59
C LYS A 20 -1.64 -0.91 -11.17
N PHE A 21 -0.81 -1.78 -10.59
CA PHE A 21 0.55 -1.46 -10.22
C PHE A 21 1.53 -2.19 -11.15
N THR A 22 2.27 -1.45 -11.96
CA THR A 22 3.33 -2.01 -12.81
C THR A 22 4.67 -1.35 -12.51
N ILE A 23 4.87 -0.14 -12.98
CA ILE A 23 6.05 0.69 -12.70
C ILE A 23 5.58 1.96 -12.01
N LEU A 24 6.17 2.25 -10.87
CA LEU A 24 5.97 3.49 -10.12
C LEU A 24 7.29 4.25 -10.07
N LYS A 25 7.33 5.41 -10.71
CA LYS A 25 8.41 6.37 -10.57
C LYS A 25 7.88 7.58 -9.80
N SER A 26 8.50 7.90 -8.68
CA SER A 26 8.04 8.99 -7.81
C SER A 26 9.14 9.44 -6.87
N THR A 27 9.06 10.69 -6.42
CA THR A 27 9.73 11.14 -5.21
C THR A 27 9.23 10.37 -3.99
N ALA A 28 9.98 10.43 -2.90
CA ALA A 28 9.69 9.67 -1.70
C ALA A 28 9.64 10.56 -0.45
N VAL A 29 8.78 10.18 0.49
CA VAL A 29 8.66 10.84 1.80
C VAL A 29 9.43 10.02 2.82
N PRO A 30 10.50 10.56 3.44
CA PRO A 30 11.31 9.83 4.41
C PRO A 30 10.66 9.85 5.80
N LEU A 31 10.54 8.69 6.42
CA LEU A 31 10.13 8.52 7.81
C LEU A 31 11.14 7.59 8.51
N PRO A 32 12.35 8.08 8.88
CA PRO A 32 13.43 7.28 9.43
C PRO A 32 13.18 6.87 10.88
N ILE A 33 11.97 6.35 11.16
CA ILE A 33 11.53 5.89 12.47
C ILE A 33 11.37 4.38 12.40
N GLU A 34 12.05 3.67 13.31
CA GLU A 34 11.92 2.24 13.45
C GLU A 34 10.73 1.86 14.32
N ASN A 35 10.27 0.60 14.17
CA ASN A 35 9.20 0.02 14.96
C ASN A 35 7.89 0.84 14.90
N VAL A 36 7.62 1.46 13.76
CA VAL A 36 6.35 2.17 13.53
C VAL A 36 5.21 1.18 13.66
N ASP A 37 4.38 1.34 14.69
CA ASP A 37 3.25 0.46 14.91
C ASP A 37 1.95 0.96 14.26
N THR A 38 0.97 0.07 14.20
CA THR A 38 -0.31 0.37 13.56
C THR A 38 -1.15 1.40 14.32
N ASP A 39 -0.94 1.60 15.63
CA ASP A 39 -1.57 2.68 16.42
C ASP A 39 -0.97 4.05 16.08
N GLN A 40 0.31 4.10 15.77
CA GLN A 40 0.99 5.30 15.31
C GLN A 40 0.56 5.66 13.89
N ILE A 41 0.41 4.65 13.01
CA ILE A 41 -0.09 4.85 11.64
C ILE A 41 -1.52 5.37 11.65
N ILE A 42 -2.40 4.73 12.45
CA ILE A 42 -3.81 5.12 12.60
C ILE A 42 -4.27 4.90 14.04
N PRO A 43 -4.50 5.96 14.83
CA PRO A 43 -4.93 5.83 16.21
C PRO A 43 -6.25 5.07 16.39
N ALA A 44 -6.33 4.24 17.42
CA ALA A 44 -7.46 3.34 17.68
C ALA A 44 -8.84 4.02 17.68
N ARG A 45 -8.92 5.31 18.05
CA ARG A 45 -10.17 6.08 18.05
C ARG A 45 -10.84 6.21 16.68
N PHE A 46 -10.10 6.01 15.58
CA PHE A 46 -10.60 6.06 14.21
C PHE A 46 -11.07 4.71 13.66
N LEU A 47 -10.86 3.60 14.37
CA LEU A 47 -11.17 2.24 13.87
C LEU A 47 -12.68 1.92 13.80
N LYS A 48 -13.54 2.79 14.29
CA LYS A 48 -15.01 2.63 14.19
C LYS A 48 -15.55 2.98 12.80
N ALA A 49 -14.74 3.57 11.93
CA ALA A 49 -15.16 3.93 10.58
C ALA A 49 -15.31 2.69 9.71
N THR A 50 -16.39 2.64 8.94
CA THR A 50 -16.70 1.56 8.00
C THR A 50 -16.42 1.92 6.54
N LYS A 51 -16.06 3.18 6.28
CA LYS A 51 -15.72 3.71 4.94
C LYS A 51 -14.24 4.04 4.87
N ARG A 52 -13.64 3.78 3.70
CA ARG A 52 -12.21 4.05 3.44
C ARG A 52 -11.93 5.51 3.09
N GLU A 53 -12.90 6.18 2.45
CA GLU A 53 -12.76 7.56 1.98
C GLU A 53 -12.57 8.53 3.15
N GLY A 54 -11.58 9.42 3.03
CA GLY A 54 -11.22 10.40 4.07
C GLY A 54 -10.38 9.82 5.23
N PHE A 55 -9.94 8.55 5.10
CA PHE A 55 -9.13 7.91 6.13
C PHE A 55 -7.68 8.46 6.15
N GLY A 56 -7.20 8.91 5.00
CA GLY A 56 -5.87 9.51 4.83
C GLY A 56 -5.64 10.75 5.68
N ASP A 57 -6.68 11.51 5.98
CA ASP A 57 -6.59 12.68 6.86
C ASP A 57 -6.11 12.32 8.27
N ASN A 58 -6.33 11.07 8.69
CA ASN A 58 -5.96 10.55 9.99
C ASN A 58 -4.63 9.78 9.99
N LEU A 59 -3.96 9.66 8.84
CA LEU A 59 -2.64 9.04 8.74
C LEU A 59 -1.65 9.75 9.66
N PHE A 60 -1.00 9.01 10.56
CA PHE A 60 -0.08 9.55 11.58
C PHE A 60 -0.66 10.73 12.37
N ARG A 61 -1.96 10.69 12.67
CA ARG A 61 -2.70 11.83 13.24
C ARG A 61 -2.03 12.46 14.44
N ASP A 62 -1.57 11.65 15.39
CA ASP A 62 -0.96 12.13 16.64
C ASP A 62 0.47 12.69 16.44
N TRP A 63 1.11 12.30 15.34
CA TRP A 63 2.41 12.84 14.96
C TRP A 63 2.28 14.09 14.09
N ARG A 64 1.24 14.16 13.25
CA ARG A 64 0.99 15.27 12.33
C ARG A 64 0.35 16.49 12.97
N PHE A 65 -0.43 16.30 14.02
CA PHE A 65 -1.23 17.38 14.56
C PHE A 65 -1.07 17.51 16.09
N ASN A 66 -1.25 18.73 16.60
CA ASN A 66 -1.40 19.02 18.00
C ASN A 66 -2.81 18.66 18.50
N GLY A 67 -3.05 18.73 19.81
CA GLY A 67 -4.36 18.43 20.40
C GLY A 67 -5.50 19.39 19.99
N ASP A 68 -5.16 20.56 19.45
CA ASP A 68 -6.07 21.55 18.88
C ASP A 68 -6.21 21.45 17.35
N ASP A 69 -5.77 20.33 16.77
CA ASP A 69 -5.76 20.04 15.33
C ASP A 69 -4.86 20.95 14.48
N THR A 70 -4.00 21.75 15.08
CA THR A 70 -2.99 22.53 14.32
C THR A 70 -1.87 21.60 13.82
N PRO A 71 -1.41 21.75 12.55
CA PRO A 71 -0.35 20.93 12.01
C PRO A 71 0.99 21.17 12.71
N LYS A 72 1.71 20.10 13.04
CA LYS A 72 3.10 20.15 13.49
C LYS A 72 4.00 20.32 12.29
N GLN A 73 4.64 21.48 12.17
CA GLN A 73 5.44 21.85 11.01
C GLN A 73 6.73 21.04 10.85
N ASP A 74 7.21 20.47 11.94
CA ASP A 74 8.42 19.64 11.99
C ASP A 74 8.19 18.19 11.55
N PHE A 75 6.92 17.76 11.42
CA PHE A 75 6.64 16.40 10.97
C PHE A 75 6.71 16.28 9.45
N VAL A 76 7.42 15.28 8.95
CA VAL A 76 7.77 15.10 7.54
C VAL A 76 6.60 15.16 6.56
N LEU A 77 5.43 14.60 6.92
CA LEU A 77 4.24 14.62 6.05
C LEU A 77 3.53 15.99 6.01
N ASN A 78 3.88 16.91 6.90
CA ASN A 78 3.39 18.28 6.89
C ASN A 78 4.41 19.25 6.26
N ASN A 79 5.61 18.77 5.96
CA ASN A 79 6.65 19.57 5.33
C ASN A 79 6.48 19.55 3.80
N PRO A 80 6.18 20.68 3.14
CA PRO A 80 5.87 20.72 1.72
C PRO A 80 7.06 20.39 0.80
N ILE A 81 8.28 20.32 1.34
CA ILE A 81 9.46 19.92 0.53
C ILE A 81 9.41 18.42 0.18
N TYR A 82 8.69 17.60 0.94
CA TYR A 82 8.53 16.19 0.66
C TYR A 82 7.17 15.91 0.05
N SER A 83 7.18 15.22 -1.07
CA SER A 83 5.97 14.82 -1.78
C SER A 83 6.20 13.46 -2.46
N GLY A 84 5.15 12.88 -3.01
CA GLY A 84 5.28 11.65 -3.79
C GLY A 84 4.39 10.52 -3.30
N LYS A 85 4.49 9.39 -4.00
CA LYS A 85 3.65 8.19 -3.79
C LYS A 85 4.38 7.07 -3.07
N ILE A 86 5.61 7.30 -2.61
CA ILE A 86 6.45 6.32 -1.93
C ILE A 86 6.73 6.82 -0.52
N LEU A 87 6.38 6.01 0.49
CA LEU A 87 6.76 6.24 1.89
C LEU A 87 7.98 5.37 2.21
N VAL A 88 9.05 5.96 2.71
CA VAL A 88 10.26 5.21 3.14
C VAL A 88 10.29 5.19 4.66
N GLY A 89 9.99 4.06 5.25
CA GLY A 89 9.97 3.85 6.70
C GLY A 89 11.22 3.16 7.23
N GLY A 90 11.53 3.34 8.50
CA GLY A 90 12.57 2.60 9.20
C GLY A 90 12.22 1.12 9.37
N ARG A 91 13.13 0.36 9.97
CA ARG A 91 12.98 -1.09 10.20
C ARG A 91 11.74 -1.41 11.03
N ASN A 92 11.12 -2.59 10.76
CA ASN A 92 9.96 -3.13 11.48
C ASN A 92 8.71 -2.24 11.36
N PHE A 93 8.41 -1.83 10.12
CA PHE A 93 7.26 -0.99 9.83
C PHE A 93 5.94 -1.78 9.88
N GLY A 94 4.92 -1.18 10.50
CA GLY A 94 3.59 -1.77 10.64
C GLY A 94 3.47 -2.81 11.74
N SER A 95 4.35 -2.75 12.75
CA SER A 95 4.28 -3.61 13.95
C SER A 95 2.97 -3.40 14.74
N GLY A 96 2.74 -4.23 15.76
CA GLY A 96 1.58 -4.12 16.64
C GLY A 96 0.35 -4.88 16.17
N SER A 97 -0.85 -4.35 16.42
CA SER A 97 -2.12 -5.03 16.17
C SER A 97 -2.42 -5.21 14.68
N SER A 98 -3.15 -6.29 14.37
CA SER A 98 -3.67 -6.52 13.01
C SER A 98 -4.74 -5.48 12.64
N ARG A 99 -4.34 -4.40 11.97
CA ARG A 99 -5.25 -3.32 11.55
C ARG A 99 -5.17 -3.08 10.05
N GLU A 100 -6.18 -3.54 9.34
CA GLU A 100 -6.35 -3.22 7.92
C GLU A 100 -6.46 -1.70 7.70
N HIS A 101 -7.04 -0.98 8.68
CA HIS A 101 -7.18 0.48 8.67
C HIS A 101 -5.86 1.24 8.53
N ALA A 102 -4.73 0.67 8.99
CA ALA A 102 -3.42 1.28 8.78
C ALA A 102 -3.07 1.35 7.28
N ALA A 103 -3.32 0.26 6.54
CA ALA A 103 -3.15 0.24 5.09
C ALA A 103 -4.16 1.18 4.38
N TRP A 104 -5.42 1.24 4.85
CA TRP A 104 -6.41 2.19 4.31
C TRP A 104 -5.92 3.63 4.43
N ALA A 105 -5.42 4.04 5.60
CA ALA A 105 -4.93 5.41 5.83
C ALA A 105 -3.77 5.75 4.89
N ILE A 106 -2.82 4.85 4.71
CA ILE A 106 -1.67 5.04 3.82
C ILE A 106 -2.12 5.16 2.36
N TYR A 107 -3.04 4.28 1.91
CA TYR A 107 -3.55 4.28 0.54
C TYR A 107 -4.37 5.54 0.24
N ASP A 108 -5.31 5.91 1.13
CA ASP A 108 -6.20 7.05 0.96
C ASP A 108 -5.45 8.39 1.05
N TYR A 109 -4.35 8.44 1.81
CA TYR A 109 -3.43 9.58 1.82
C TYR A 109 -2.73 9.81 0.48
N GLY A 110 -2.61 8.77 -0.35
CA GLY A 110 -2.03 8.87 -1.69
C GLY A 110 -0.78 8.01 -1.92
N PHE A 111 -0.25 7.34 -0.89
CA PHE A 111 0.87 6.42 -1.09
C PHE A 111 0.43 5.16 -1.83
N ARG A 112 1.34 4.62 -2.63
CA ARG A 112 1.16 3.36 -3.39
C ARG A 112 2.23 2.33 -3.09
N CYS A 113 3.32 2.78 -2.47
CA CYS A 113 4.43 1.94 -2.07
C CYS A 113 4.94 2.36 -0.69
N VAL A 114 5.32 1.38 0.12
CA VAL A 114 6.08 1.59 1.35
C VAL A 114 7.38 0.81 1.23
N VAL A 115 8.52 1.46 1.49
CA VAL A 115 9.86 0.86 1.48
C VAL A 115 10.36 0.76 2.91
N SER A 116 10.90 -0.39 3.30
CA SER A 116 11.50 -0.62 4.63
C SER A 116 12.47 -1.80 4.57
N SER A 117 13.38 -1.93 5.54
CA SER A 117 14.23 -3.12 5.64
C SER A 117 13.54 -4.33 6.26
N PHE A 118 12.43 -4.12 6.97
CA PHE A 118 11.61 -5.20 7.53
C PHE A 118 10.17 -4.72 7.76
N PHE A 119 9.20 -5.60 7.51
CA PHE A 119 7.78 -5.36 7.78
C PHE A 119 7.21 -6.40 8.72
N ALA A 120 6.24 -6.01 9.55
CA ALA A 120 5.39 -6.97 10.22
C ALA A 120 4.51 -7.71 9.20
N ASP A 121 4.40 -9.04 9.32
CA ASP A 121 3.76 -9.92 8.33
C ASP A 121 2.30 -9.55 8.06
N ILE A 122 1.54 -9.23 9.11
CA ILE A 122 0.12 -8.88 8.98
C ILE A 122 -0.03 -7.56 8.22
N PHE A 123 0.80 -6.55 8.53
CA PHE A 123 0.79 -5.28 7.81
C PHE A 123 1.13 -5.47 6.33
N LYS A 124 2.14 -6.30 6.03
CA LYS A 124 2.54 -6.66 4.66
C LYS A 124 1.37 -7.28 3.89
N GLY A 125 0.67 -8.23 4.50
CA GLY A 125 -0.52 -8.86 3.92
C GLY A 125 -1.67 -7.89 3.67
N ASN A 126 -2.02 -7.07 4.66
CA ASN A 126 -3.07 -6.06 4.55
C ASN A 126 -2.76 -5.02 3.47
N SER A 127 -1.51 -4.58 3.38
CA SER A 127 -1.07 -3.62 2.35
C SER A 127 -1.30 -4.14 0.95
N LEU A 128 -0.88 -5.38 0.65
CA LEU A 128 -1.07 -6.01 -0.65
C LEU A 128 -2.56 -6.15 -1.03
N ASN A 129 -3.44 -6.41 -0.06
CA ASN A 129 -4.88 -6.54 -0.30
C ASN A 129 -5.55 -5.19 -0.63
N ILE A 130 -4.92 -4.07 -0.30
CA ILE A 130 -5.43 -2.71 -0.52
C ILE A 130 -4.84 -2.06 -1.77
N GLY A 131 -3.78 -2.65 -2.36
CA GLY A 131 -3.08 -2.09 -3.51
C GLY A 131 -1.86 -1.22 -3.14
N ILE A 132 -1.34 -1.37 -1.91
CA ILE A 132 -0.04 -0.82 -1.51
C ILE A 132 1.02 -1.91 -1.68
N LEU A 133 2.12 -1.58 -2.33
CA LEU A 133 3.26 -2.48 -2.47
C LEU A 133 4.28 -2.26 -1.33
N PRO A 134 4.41 -3.20 -0.38
CA PRO A 134 5.50 -3.18 0.59
C PRO A 134 6.76 -3.73 -0.07
N VAL A 135 7.77 -2.89 -0.25
CA VAL A 135 9.07 -3.22 -0.83
C VAL A 135 10.09 -3.38 0.29
N GLN A 136 10.53 -4.60 0.52
CA GLN A 136 11.55 -4.90 1.51
C GLN A 136 12.93 -4.88 0.85
N VAL A 137 13.84 -4.11 1.43
CA VAL A 137 15.22 -3.93 0.96
C VAL A 137 16.22 -4.23 2.07
N SER A 138 17.49 -4.34 1.74
CA SER A 138 18.57 -4.43 2.74
C SER A 138 18.67 -3.15 3.57
N GLU A 139 19.15 -3.25 4.80
CA GLU A 139 19.37 -2.07 5.66
C GLU A 139 20.34 -1.09 4.99
N SER A 140 21.40 -1.61 4.36
CA SER A 140 22.39 -0.79 3.67
C SER A 140 21.80 -0.01 2.48
N PHE A 141 20.86 -0.59 1.74
CA PHE A 141 20.20 0.11 0.64
C PHE A 141 19.17 1.13 1.16
N LEU A 142 18.48 0.80 2.25
CA LEU A 142 17.56 1.72 2.91
C LEU A 142 18.29 2.98 3.40
N ASP A 143 19.46 2.83 4.02
CA ASP A 143 20.29 3.95 4.47
C ASP A 143 20.71 4.85 3.31
N LYS A 144 21.08 4.27 2.16
CA LYS A 144 21.41 5.05 0.95
C LYS A 144 20.20 5.83 0.43
N ILE A 145 19.00 5.25 0.49
CA ILE A 145 17.78 5.95 0.11
C ILE A 145 17.56 7.16 1.04
N PHE A 146 17.66 6.98 2.37
CA PHE A 146 17.51 8.09 3.31
C PHE A 146 18.54 9.19 3.08
N GLN A 147 19.82 8.84 2.92
CA GLN A 147 20.88 9.82 2.62
C GLN A 147 20.63 10.57 1.33
N ALA A 148 20.17 9.90 0.28
CA ALA A 148 19.88 10.54 -0.99
C ALA A 148 18.70 11.52 -0.91
N ILE A 149 17.63 11.17 -0.16
CA ILE A 149 16.47 12.05 0.05
C ILE A 149 16.85 13.25 0.94
N GLU A 150 17.68 13.03 1.96
CA GLU A 150 18.18 14.11 2.82
C GLU A 150 19.03 15.12 2.04
N ALA A 151 19.88 14.62 1.15
CA ALA A 151 20.72 15.45 0.28
C ALA A 151 19.89 16.20 -0.80
N ASN A 152 18.82 15.57 -1.31
CA ASN A 152 17.92 16.16 -2.29
C ASN A 152 16.50 15.59 -2.14
N PRO A 153 15.53 16.36 -1.60
CA PRO A 153 14.14 15.93 -1.47
C PRO A 153 13.44 15.54 -2.78
N GLU A 154 13.93 16.01 -3.92
CA GLU A 154 13.44 15.65 -5.27
C GLU A 154 13.96 14.27 -5.73
N THR A 155 14.67 13.52 -4.88
CA THR A 155 15.19 12.19 -5.22
C THR A 155 14.03 11.25 -5.56
N GLU A 156 14.09 10.70 -6.78
CA GLU A 156 13.12 9.74 -7.28
C GLU A 156 13.59 8.30 -7.09
N LEU A 157 12.63 7.45 -6.76
CA LEU A 157 12.76 5.99 -6.80
C LEU A 157 11.92 5.43 -7.94
N GLU A 158 12.40 4.39 -8.59
CA GLU A 158 11.62 3.59 -9.54
C GLU A 158 11.38 2.20 -8.95
N ILE A 159 10.11 1.84 -8.82
CA ILE A 159 9.65 0.52 -8.39
C ILE A 159 9.11 -0.20 -9.62
N ASN A 160 9.77 -1.28 -10.04
CA ASN A 160 9.33 -2.12 -11.16
C ASN A 160 8.80 -3.45 -10.62
N LEU A 161 7.48 -3.58 -10.50
CA LEU A 161 6.85 -4.78 -9.96
C LEU A 161 7.01 -6.01 -10.88
N PRO A 162 6.84 -5.92 -12.22
CA PRO A 162 7.15 -7.03 -13.12
C PRO A 162 8.54 -7.62 -12.91
N GLU A 163 9.58 -6.79 -12.78
CA GLU A 163 10.96 -7.22 -12.56
C GLU A 163 11.31 -7.44 -11.09
N GLN A 164 10.44 -7.00 -10.17
CA GLN A 164 10.66 -7.05 -8.72
C GLN A 164 11.94 -6.30 -8.31
N THR A 165 12.07 -5.06 -8.76
CA THR A 165 13.25 -4.24 -8.50
C THR A 165 12.87 -2.84 -8.03
N ILE A 166 13.73 -2.29 -7.18
CA ILE A 166 13.74 -0.89 -6.77
C ILE A 166 15.05 -0.26 -7.21
N THR A 167 14.99 0.92 -7.81
CA THR A 167 16.15 1.67 -8.27
C THR A 167 16.16 3.05 -7.63
N LEU A 168 17.30 3.42 -7.04
CA LEU A 168 17.59 4.79 -6.61
C LEU A 168 18.11 5.55 -7.84
N LEU A 169 17.25 6.39 -8.44
CA LEU A 169 17.56 7.01 -9.74
C LEU A 169 18.72 8.00 -9.68
N ALA A 170 18.99 8.59 -8.52
CA ALA A 170 20.11 9.52 -8.34
C ALA A 170 21.49 8.86 -8.56
N THR A 171 21.64 7.58 -8.22
CA THR A 171 22.90 6.83 -8.33
C THR A 171 22.84 5.71 -9.36
N GLY A 172 21.64 5.28 -9.77
CA GLY A 172 21.42 4.11 -10.60
C GLY A 172 21.54 2.79 -9.83
N GLU A 173 21.77 2.82 -8.53
CA GLU A 173 21.83 1.61 -7.71
C GLU A 173 20.46 0.92 -7.66
N LYS A 174 20.48 -0.41 -7.74
CA LYS A 174 19.29 -1.25 -7.88
C LYS A 174 19.36 -2.44 -6.92
N GLU A 175 18.22 -2.77 -6.32
CA GLU A 175 18.05 -3.96 -5.49
C GLU A 175 16.79 -4.72 -5.90
N SER A 176 16.76 -6.03 -5.71
CA SER A 176 15.57 -6.87 -5.95
C SER A 176 14.78 -7.05 -4.66
N PHE A 177 13.47 -7.24 -4.77
CA PHE A 177 12.59 -7.53 -3.66
C PHE A 177 11.69 -8.73 -3.95
N ASP A 178 11.26 -9.42 -2.88
CA ASP A 178 10.36 -10.55 -2.99
C ASP A 178 8.89 -10.16 -2.82
N ILE A 179 8.05 -10.79 -3.64
CA ILE A 179 6.59 -10.75 -3.53
C ILE A 179 6.01 -12.12 -3.92
N ASN A 180 4.99 -12.55 -3.20
CA ASN A 180 4.25 -13.75 -3.58
C ASN A 180 3.65 -13.61 -4.98
N GLY A 181 3.82 -14.65 -5.84
CA GLY A 181 3.40 -14.62 -7.25
C GLY A 181 1.91 -14.33 -7.45
N TYR A 182 1.04 -14.86 -6.59
CA TYR A 182 -0.39 -14.58 -6.60
C TYR A 182 -0.69 -13.09 -6.33
N LYS A 183 -0.08 -12.51 -5.28
CA LYS A 183 -0.25 -11.09 -4.96
C LYS A 183 0.34 -10.18 -6.03
N LYS A 184 1.49 -10.56 -6.63
CA LYS A 184 2.07 -9.86 -7.78
C LYS A 184 1.08 -9.83 -8.96
N HIS A 185 0.50 -10.98 -9.30
CA HIS A 185 -0.50 -11.07 -10.37
C HIS A 185 -1.70 -10.15 -10.10
N ASN A 186 -2.24 -10.18 -8.87
CA ASN A 186 -3.37 -9.35 -8.47
C ASN A 186 -3.04 -7.86 -8.60
N MET A 187 -1.90 -7.42 -8.08
CA MET A 187 -1.49 -6.02 -8.17
C MET A 187 -1.29 -5.53 -9.61
N ILE A 188 -0.65 -6.33 -10.47
CA ILE A 188 -0.46 -5.98 -11.88
C ILE A 188 -1.80 -5.79 -12.59
N ASN A 189 -2.81 -6.58 -12.24
CA ASN A 189 -4.14 -6.55 -12.89
C ASN A 189 -5.16 -5.65 -12.17
N GLY A 190 -4.87 -5.16 -10.96
CA GLY A 190 -5.80 -4.39 -10.14
C GLY A 190 -6.93 -5.24 -9.56
N PHE A 191 -6.67 -6.52 -9.30
CA PHE A 191 -7.62 -7.51 -8.80
C PHE A 191 -7.58 -7.60 -7.28
N ASP A 192 -8.73 -7.72 -6.65
CA ASP A 192 -8.85 -8.32 -5.33
C ASP A 192 -8.97 -9.85 -5.42
N ASP A 193 -9.11 -10.52 -4.27
CA ASP A 193 -9.22 -11.97 -4.23
C ASP A 193 -10.51 -12.48 -4.93
N ILE A 194 -11.57 -11.70 -4.96
CA ILE A 194 -12.83 -12.03 -5.65
C ILE A 194 -12.69 -11.86 -7.15
N ASP A 195 -12.05 -10.77 -7.61
CA ASP A 195 -11.79 -10.54 -9.03
C ASP A 195 -10.92 -11.65 -9.61
N TYR A 196 -9.90 -12.09 -8.87
CA TYR A 196 -9.07 -13.23 -9.25
C TYR A 196 -9.88 -14.51 -9.43
N LEU A 197 -10.73 -14.88 -8.45
CA LEU A 197 -11.59 -16.05 -8.56
C LEU A 197 -12.58 -15.95 -9.73
N GLN A 198 -13.09 -14.76 -9.99
CA GLN A 198 -13.95 -14.53 -11.16
C GLN A 198 -13.21 -14.72 -12.48
N ALA A 199 -11.95 -14.30 -12.56
CA ALA A 199 -11.11 -14.50 -13.74
C ALA A 199 -10.86 -16.00 -14.01
N MET A 200 -10.75 -16.83 -12.95
CA MET A 200 -10.56 -18.29 -13.05
C MET A 200 -11.84 -19.10 -13.27
N LYS A 201 -13.00 -18.47 -13.45
CA LYS A 201 -14.30 -19.14 -13.53
C LYS A 201 -14.39 -20.20 -14.64
N GLY A 202 -13.64 -20.05 -15.73
CA GLY A 202 -13.50 -21.03 -16.80
C GLY A 202 -12.81 -22.31 -16.32
N GLU A 203 -11.64 -22.16 -15.73
CA GLU A 203 -10.82 -23.26 -15.20
C GLU A 203 -11.54 -24.02 -14.07
N ILE A 204 -12.26 -23.27 -13.21
CA ILE A 204 -13.08 -23.87 -12.13
C ILE A 204 -14.17 -24.77 -12.72
N LYS A 205 -14.88 -24.31 -13.77
CA LYS A 205 -15.92 -25.13 -14.43
C LYS A 205 -15.34 -26.35 -15.11
N GLU A 206 -14.18 -26.26 -15.76
CA GLU A 206 -13.49 -27.39 -16.37
C GLU A 206 -13.08 -28.43 -15.31
N PHE A 207 -12.53 -27.96 -14.19
CA PHE A 207 -12.18 -28.82 -13.06
C PHE A 207 -13.42 -29.52 -12.46
N GLU A 208 -14.52 -28.80 -12.26
CA GLU A 208 -15.78 -29.36 -11.78
C GLU A 208 -16.34 -30.43 -12.74
N ALA A 209 -16.28 -30.18 -14.05
CA ALA A 209 -16.74 -31.14 -15.06
C ALA A 209 -15.87 -32.41 -15.18
N ALA A 210 -14.57 -32.30 -14.85
CA ALA A 210 -13.64 -33.41 -14.85
C ALA A 210 -13.68 -34.28 -13.57
N ARG A 211 -14.37 -33.84 -12.52
CA ARG A 211 -14.51 -34.62 -11.28
C ARG A 211 -15.44 -35.82 -11.52
N ILE A 212 -14.87 -37.01 -11.35
CA ILE A 212 -15.63 -38.27 -11.28
C ILE A 212 -15.94 -38.51 -9.79
N TYR A 213 -17.22 -38.49 -9.42
CA TYR A 213 -17.68 -38.85 -8.09
C TYR A 213 -18.00 -40.34 -8.05
#